data_0671d80607782a46f3a6ebb1abe0203e
#
_entry.id   0671d80607782a46f3a6ebb1abe0203e
#
_cell.length_a   1.000
_cell.length_b   1.000
_cell.length_c   1.000
_cell.angle_alpha   90.00
_cell.angle_beta   90.00
_cell.angle_gamma   90.00
#
_symmetry.space_group_name_H-M   'P 1'
#
loop_
_entity.id
_entity.type
_entity.pdbx_description
1 polymer ?
#
loop_
_entity_poly.entity_id
_entity_poly.type
_entity_poly.pdbx_seq_one_letter_code
_entity_poly.pdbx_strand_id
1 'polypeptide(L)'
;MYRALYRKWRPATFEDVVGQAGITTALKNQILHDKVGHAYIFTGTRGTGKTTCAKIFAKAVNCQSRNGADPCGQCPVCTGIDDGSVMDVVEIDAASNNGVDNIRDLRDETAYTPSVCTYKVYIIDEVHMLSTAAFNALLKIMEEPPSHVIFILATTEIHKVPATILSRCQRYDFTRIAPQDIEGRLLYVAGQEKIELTPDAAGLIARLADGAMRDALSILDTCAGVTNQVDADVVRRMAGD
;
A
#
# COMPACT_ATOMS: atom_id res chain seq x y z
N MET A 1 18.70 15.04 -3.11
CA MET A 1 17.85 14.70 -4.28
C MET A 1 16.40 14.93 -3.91
N TYR A 2 15.63 15.65 -4.73
CA TYR A 2 14.21 15.92 -4.50
C TYR A 2 13.39 14.61 -4.48
N ARG A 3 12.47 14.49 -3.54
CA ARG A 3 11.58 13.33 -3.40
C ARG A 3 10.13 13.80 -3.47
N ALA A 4 9.36 13.29 -4.42
CA ALA A 4 7.96 13.67 -4.61
C ALA A 4 7.13 13.49 -3.32
N LEU A 5 6.19 14.39 -3.07
CA LEU A 5 5.39 14.44 -1.83
C LEU A 5 4.68 13.12 -1.54
N TYR A 6 4.10 12.47 -2.56
CA TYR A 6 3.40 11.19 -2.38
C TYR A 6 4.31 10.04 -1.94
N ARG A 7 5.64 10.16 -2.19
CA ARG A 7 6.64 9.20 -1.70
C ARG A 7 7.16 9.57 -0.33
N LYS A 8 7.40 10.86 -0.09
CA LYS A 8 7.91 11.38 1.18
C LYS A 8 6.88 11.20 2.30
N TRP A 9 5.59 11.44 2.00
CA TRP A 9 4.48 11.40 2.94
C TRP A 9 3.68 10.10 2.87
N ARG A 10 4.27 9.03 2.34
CA ARG A 10 3.67 7.71 2.38
C ARG A 10 3.54 7.26 3.85
N PRO A 11 2.34 6.83 4.29
CA PRO A 11 2.14 6.37 5.65
C PRO A 11 3.13 5.29 6.07
N ALA A 12 3.70 5.44 7.26
CA ALA A 12 4.64 4.50 7.86
C ALA A 12 3.98 3.62 8.92
N THR A 13 2.83 4.03 9.46
CA THR A 13 2.04 3.34 10.47
C THR A 13 0.58 3.25 10.05
N PHE A 14 -0.19 2.36 10.67
CA PHE A 14 -1.64 2.28 10.43
C PHE A 14 -2.36 3.55 10.84
N GLU A 15 -1.87 4.26 11.87
CA GLU A 15 -2.42 5.54 12.33
C GLU A 15 -2.33 6.65 11.26
N ASP A 16 -1.31 6.59 10.41
CA ASP A 16 -1.10 7.58 9.33
C ASP A 16 -1.99 7.32 8.10
N VAL A 17 -2.63 6.16 8.01
CA VAL A 17 -3.48 5.79 6.88
C VAL A 17 -4.82 6.52 6.98
N VAL A 18 -5.15 7.31 5.95
CA VAL A 18 -6.34 8.13 5.91
C VAL A 18 -7.50 7.41 5.22
N GLY A 19 -8.69 7.50 5.80
CA GLY A 19 -9.95 7.08 5.16
C GLY A 19 -10.22 5.58 5.12
N GLN A 20 -9.42 4.74 5.84
CA GLN A 20 -9.55 3.28 5.85
C GLN A 20 -9.62 2.71 7.27
N ALA A 21 -10.27 3.41 8.20
CA ALA A 21 -10.26 3.08 9.64
C ALA A 21 -10.73 1.65 9.94
N GLY A 22 -11.74 1.14 9.25
CA GLY A 22 -12.23 -0.23 9.44
C GLY A 22 -11.18 -1.28 9.08
N ILE A 23 -10.47 -1.07 7.99
CA ILE A 23 -9.42 -1.99 7.51
C ILE A 23 -8.22 -1.95 8.43
N THR A 24 -7.72 -0.76 8.77
CA THR A 24 -6.56 -0.63 9.66
C THR A 24 -6.85 -1.20 11.04
N THR A 25 -8.04 -1.00 11.59
CA THR A 25 -8.47 -1.61 12.86
C THR A 25 -8.49 -3.13 12.77
N ALA A 26 -9.03 -3.71 11.70
CA ALA A 26 -9.09 -5.15 11.53
C ALA A 26 -7.68 -5.77 11.43
N LEU A 27 -6.79 -5.16 10.65
CA LEU A 27 -5.40 -5.62 10.51
C LEU A 27 -4.61 -5.49 11.83
N LYS A 28 -4.77 -4.38 12.55
CA LYS A 28 -4.17 -4.18 13.87
C LYS A 28 -4.64 -5.25 14.86
N ASN A 29 -5.93 -5.57 14.89
CA ASN A 29 -6.47 -6.59 15.78
C ASN A 29 -5.91 -7.99 15.49
N GLN A 30 -5.70 -8.34 14.22
CA GLN A 30 -5.05 -9.61 13.87
C GLN A 30 -3.63 -9.71 14.41
N ILE A 31 -2.86 -8.61 14.30
CA ILE A 31 -1.50 -8.55 14.82
C ILE A 31 -1.48 -8.66 16.35
N LEU A 32 -2.36 -7.93 17.03
CA LEU A 32 -2.43 -7.90 18.50
C LEU A 32 -2.86 -9.23 19.12
N HIS A 33 -3.66 -10.02 18.40
CA HIS A 33 -4.20 -11.29 18.88
C HIS A 33 -3.54 -12.53 18.26
N ASP A 34 -2.41 -12.35 17.56
CA ASP A 34 -1.68 -13.43 16.87
C ASP A 34 -2.58 -14.26 15.92
N LYS A 35 -3.52 -13.57 15.24
CA LYS A 35 -4.46 -14.16 14.28
C LYS A 35 -4.13 -13.78 12.84
N VAL A 36 -2.84 -13.66 12.53
CA VAL A 36 -2.37 -13.35 11.19
C VAL A 36 -2.67 -14.51 10.25
N GLY A 37 -3.39 -14.22 9.16
CA GLY A 37 -3.68 -15.19 8.11
C GLY A 37 -2.52 -15.33 7.13
N HIS A 38 -2.62 -16.31 6.25
CA HIS A 38 -1.59 -16.57 5.24
C HIS A 38 -1.88 -15.92 3.88
N ALA A 39 -3.09 -15.43 3.63
CA ALA A 39 -3.45 -14.78 2.37
C ALA A 39 -4.49 -13.68 2.55
N TYR A 40 -4.20 -12.54 1.93
CA TYR A 40 -5.04 -11.33 1.93
C TYR A 40 -5.23 -10.84 0.52
N ILE A 41 -6.41 -10.28 0.23
CA ILE A 41 -6.63 -9.52 -0.99
C ILE A 41 -7.19 -8.14 -0.67
N PHE A 42 -6.46 -7.11 -1.10
CA PHE A 42 -6.83 -5.71 -0.97
C PHE A 42 -7.36 -5.22 -2.32
N THR A 43 -8.62 -4.84 -2.36
CA THR A 43 -9.27 -4.35 -3.58
C THR A 43 -9.74 -2.91 -3.41
N GLY A 44 -9.86 -2.20 -4.49
CA GLY A 44 -10.32 -0.80 -4.51
C GLY A 44 -9.60 0.03 -5.57
N THR A 45 -10.08 1.25 -5.79
CA THR A 45 -9.51 2.15 -6.78
C THR A 45 -8.06 2.51 -6.48
N ARG A 46 -7.33 3.00 -7.48
CA ARG A 46 -5.94 3.44 -7.35
C ARG A 46 -5.82 4.56 -6.31
N GLY A 47 -4.71 4.59 -5.58
CA GLY A 47 -4.39 5.69 -4.67
C GLY A 47 -5.13 5.68 -3.33
N THR A 48 -5.86 4.61 -2.99
CA THR A 48 -6.62 4.46 -1.74
C THR A 48 -5.83 3.84 -0.58
N GLY A 49 -4.57 3.45 -0.82
CA GLY A 49 -3.67 2.98 0.24
C GLY A 49 -3.42 1.47 0.30
N LYS A 50 -3.87 0.67 -0.68
CA LYS A 50 -3.72 -0.80 -0.70
C LYS A 50 -2.28 -1.26 -0.49
N THR A 51 -1.37 -0.87 -1.37
CA THR A 51 0.05 -1.27 -1.32
C THR A 51 0.76 -0.67 -0.10
N THR A 52 0.33 0.51 0.33
CA THR A 52 0.84 1.14 1.56
C THR A 52 0.47 0.34 2.79
N CYS A 53 -0.80 -0.05 2.95
CA CYS A 53 -1.25 -0.91 4.05
C CYS A 53 -0.57 -2.28 4.01
N ALA A 54 -0.40 -2.87 2.82
CA ALA A 54 0.33 -4.12 2.66
C ALA A 54 1.76 -4.03 3.20
N LYS A 55 2.46 -2.95 2.88
CA LYS A 55 3.83 -2.71 3.35
C LYS A 55 3.91 -2.45 4.86
N ILE A 56 2.97 -1.69 5.41
CA ILE A 56 2.86 -1.47 6.86
C ILE A 56 2.61 -2.80 7.58
N PHE A 57 1.68 -3.61 7.08
CA PHE A 57 1.38 -4.92 7.64
C PHE A 57 2.59 -5.86 7.59
N ALA A 58 3.29 -5.94 6.45
CA ALA A 58 4.51 -6.74 6.30
C ALA A 58 5.61 -6.34 7.30
N LYS A 59 5.78 -5.03 7.53
CA LYS A 59 6.71 -4.53 8.57
C LYS A 59 6.21 -4.87 9.97
N ALA A 60 4.94 -4.70 10.25
CA ALA A 60 4.37 -4.92 11.58
C ALA A 60 4.47 -6.38 12.04
N VAL A 61 4.20 -7.36 11.16
CA VAL A 61 4.30 -8.78 11.51
C VAL A 61 5.75 -9.24 11.71
N ASN A 62 6.71 -8.50 11.19
CA ASN A 62 8.15 -8.80 11.24
C ASN A 62 8.95 -7.86 12.16
N CYS A 63 8.34 -6.81 12.68
CA CYS A 63 9.01 -5.80 13.49
C CYS A 63 9.52 -6.38 14.81
N GLN A 64 10.77 -6.08 15.14
CA GLN A 64 11.43 -6.53 16.37
C GLN A 64 11.01 -5.74 17.61
N SER A 65 10.43 -4.54 17.43
CA SER A 65 10.11 -3.61 18.52
C SER A 65 8.82 -2.84 18.22
N ARG A 66 7.72 -3.57 18.00
CA ARG A 66 6.42 -2.95 17.67
C ARG A 66 5.94 -2.00 18.78
N ASN A 67 5.27 -0.94 18.38
CA ASN A 67 4.45 -0.11 19.26
C ASN A 67 2.98 -0.54 19.08
N GLY A 68 2.49 -1.40 19.97
CA GLY A 68 1.18 -2.04 19.76
C GLY A 68 1.15 -2.89 18.49
N ALA A 69 0.32 -2.53 17.52
CA ALA A 69 0.25 -3.16 16.21
C ALA A 69 1.09 -2.47 15.13
N ASP A 70 1.59 -1.25 15.41
CA ASP A 70 2.36 -0.48 14.44
C ASP A 70 3.83 -0.90 14.41
N PRO A 71 4.47 -0.92 13.22
CA PRO A 71 5.90 -1.14 13.11
C PRO A 71 6.68 0.05 13.72
N CYS A 72 7.83 -0.23 14.33
CA CYS A 72 8.64 0.82 14.94
C CYS A 72 9.32 1.76 13.93
N GLY A 73 9.50 1.33 12.68
CA GLY A 73 10.15 2.08 11.61
C GLY A 73 11.67 2.27 11.77
N GLN A 74 12.29 1.77 12.84
CA GLN A 74 13.69 2.04 13.19
C GLN A 74 14.55 0.77 13.33
N CYS A 75 13.94 -0.39 13.61
CA CYS A 75 14.73 -1.62 13.74
C CYS A 75 15.29 -2.05 12.37
N PRO A 76 16.35 -2.88 12.35
CA PRO A 76 16.97 -3.33 11.09
C PRO A 76 16.00 -3.98 10.12
N VAL A 77 14.97 -4.66 10.61
CA VAL A 77 13.93 -5.26 9.75
C VAL A 77 13.06 -4.18 9.11
N CYS A 78 12.55 -3.21 9.87
CA CYS A 78 11.73 -2.13 9.32
C CYS A 78 12.49 -1.30 8.28
N THR A 79 13.72 -0.90 8.60
CA THR A 79 14.57 -0.12 7.68
C THR A 79 14.97 -0.92 6.45
N GLY A 80 15.31 -2.21 6.63
CA GLY A 80 15.66 -3.10 5.54
C GLY A 80 14.49 -3.44 4.60
N ILE A 81 13.25 -3.47 5.10
CA ILE A 81 12.07 -3.58 4.25
C ILE A 81 11.86 -2.30 3.44
N ASP A 82 12.09 -1.13 4.04
CA ASP A 82 11.90 0.16 3.36
C ASP A 82 12.95 0.41 2.26
N ASP A 83 14.19 0.00 2.47
CA ASP A 83 15.28 0.17 1.50
C ASP A 83 15.46 -1.03 0.55
N GLY A 84 14.73 -2.14 0.78
CA GLY A 84 14.76 -3.34 -0.05
C GLY A 84 15.93 -4.28 0.24
N SER A 85 16.68 -4.09 1.33
CA SER A 85 17.81 -4.97 1.71
C SER A 85 17.35 -6.26 2.41
N VAL A 86 16.16 -6.27 3.02
CA VAL A 86 15.55 -7.47 3.59
C VAL A 86 14.82 -8.24 2.49
N MET A 87 15.36 -9.41 2.13
CA MET A 87 14.83 -10.25 1.06
C MET A 87 13.61 -11.10 1.46
N ASP A 88 13.28 -11.17 2.74
CA ASP A 88 12.12 -11.91 3.23
C ASP A 88 10.78 -11.21 2.95
N VAL A 89 10.81 -9.94 2.56
CA VAL A 89 9.64 -9.19 2.10
C VAL A 89 9.85 -8.74 0.67
N VAL A 90 9.05 -9.29 -0.24
CA VAL A 90 9.18 -9.07 -1.69
C VAL A 90 7.92 -8.37 -2.21
N GLU A 91 8.12 -7.26 -2.92
CA GLU A 91 7.06 -6.55 -3.63
C GLU A 91 7.18 -6.84 -5.13
N ILE A 92 6.12 -7.40 -5.71
CA ILE A 92 6.05 -7.80 -7.12
C ILE A 92 4.95 -6.98 -7.78
N ASP A 93 5.29 -6.26 -8.85
CA ASP A 93 4.32 -5.66 -9.75
C ASP A 93 3.95 -6.65 -10.84
N ALA A 94 2.72 -7.18 -10.79
CA ALA A 94 2.24 -8.15 -11.76
C ALA A 94 2.05 -7.55 -13.16
N ALA A 95 1.98 -6.23 -13.31
CA ALA A 95 1.95 -5.59 -14.63
C ALA A 95 3.28 -5.81 -15.39
N SER A 96 4.40 -5.85 -14.66
CA SER A 96 5.75 -6.08 -15.20
C SER A 96 6.19 -7.55 -15.10
N ASN A 97 5.63 -8.34 -14.18
CA ASN A 97 6.02 -9.70 -13.83
C ASN A 97 4.81 -10.64 -13.85
N ASN A 98 4.18 -10.79 -15.01
CA ASN A 98 2.91 -11.52 -15.17
C ASN A 98 3.07 -12.99 -15.59
N GLY A 99 4.29 -13.43 -15.86
CA GLY A 99 4.59 -14.76 -16.39
C GLY A 99 4.54 -15.86 -15.32
N VAL A 100 4.27 -17.09 -15.78
CA VAL A 100 4.23 -18.27 -14.92
C VAL A 100 5.59 -18.56 -14.26
N ASP A 101 6.69 -18.28 -14.95
CA ASP A 101 8.03 -18.55 -14.43
C ASP A 101 8.36 -17.68 -13.22
N ASN A 102 7.93 -16.42 -13.21
CA ASN A 102 8.09 -15.53 -12.05
C ASN A 102 7.39 -16.09 -10.79
N ILE A 103 6.21 -16.70 -10.97
CA ILE A 103 5.46 -17.29 -9.85
C ILE A 103 6.03 -18.68 -9.48
N ARG A 104 6.62 -19.42 -10.42
CA ARG A 104 7.32 -20.67 -10.12
C ARG A 104 8.59 -20.42 -9.30
N ASP A 105 9.37 -19.40 -9.67
CA ASP A 105 10.55 -18.99 -8.90
C ASP A 105 10.15 -18.60 -7.47
N LEU A 106 9.07 -17.82 -7.34
CA LEU A 106 8.50 -17.47 -6.03
C LEU A 106 8.08 -18.71 -5.24
N ARG A 107 7.45 -19.70 -5.90
CA ARG A 107 7.07 -20.95 -5.24
C ARG A 107 8.29 -21.67 -4.67
N ASP A 108 9.37 -21.76 -5.45
CA ASP A 108 10.57 -22.44 -5.01
C ASP A 108 11.24 -21.71 -3.83
N GLU A 109 11.16 -20.38 -3.80
CA GLU A 109 11.62 -19.57 -2.68
C GLU A 109 10.76 -19.76 -1.40
N THR A 110 9.47 -20.04 -1.52
CA THR A 110 8.58 -20.25 -0.35
C THR A 110 8.95 -21.51 0.45
N ALA A 111 9.65 -22.47 -0.16
CA ALA A 111 10.10 -23.67 0.53
C ALA A 111 11.17 -23.39 1.60
N TYR A 112 11.88 -22.28 1.49
CA TYR A 112 12.92 -21.89 2.45
C TYR A 112 12.33 -20.99 3.55
N THR A 113 12.81 -21.19 4.78
CA THR A 113 12.46 -20.34 5.92
C THR A 113 13.00 -18.92 5.76
N PRO A 114 12.37 -17.91 6.41
CA PRO A 114 12.92 -16.56 6.42
C PRO A 114 14.35 -16.48 6.95
N SER A 115 15.14 -15.56 6.41
CA SER A 115 16.54 -15.36 6.81
C SER A 115 16.65 -14.50 8.06
N VAL A 116 15.88 -13.40 8.16
CA VAL A 116 15.93 -12.42 9.25
C VAL A 116 14.56 -12.11 9.85
N CYS A 117 13.49 -12.35 9.10
CA CYS A 117 12.12 -12.07 9.50
C CYS A 117 11.45 -13.28 10.18
N THR A 118 10.31 -13.05 10.81
CA THR A 118 9.42 -14.13 11.28
C THR A 118 8.65 -14.74 10.11
N TYR A 119 8.20 -13.90 9.18
CA TYR A 119 7.43 -14.29 8.00
C TYR A 119 8.09 -13.84 6.70
N LYS A 120 8.05 -14.72 5.69
CA LYS A 120 8.21 -14.29 4.30
C LYS A 120 6.91 -13.68 3.82
N VAL A 121 6.95 -12.45 3.35
CA VAL A 121 5.77 -11.73 2.86
C VAL A 121 5.94 -11.41 1.38
N TYR A 122 4.99 -11.85 0.58
CA TYR A 122 4.93 -11.55 -0.85
C TYR A 122 3.77 -10.61 -1.12
N ILE A 123 4.08 -9.39 -1.49
CA ILE A 123 3.11 -8.37 -1.89
C ILE A 123 3.05 -8.38 -3.41
N ILE A 124 1.90 -8.80 -3.97
CA ILE A 124 1.69 -8.85 -5.42
C ILE A 124 0.71 -7.74 -5.78
N ASP A 125 1.24 -6.65 -6.33
CA ASP A 125 0.44 -5.51 -6.76
C ASP A 125 -0.10 -5.73 -8.17
N GLU A 126 -1.29 -5.18 -8.44
CA GLU A 126 -2.03 -5.36 -9.70
C GLU A 126 -2.17 -6.84 -10.09
N VAL A 127 -2.50 -7.70 -9.12
CA VAL A 127 -2.51 -9.17 -9.26
C VAL A 127 -3.40 -9.65 -10.40
N HIS A 128 -4.44 -8.89 -10.79
CA HIS A 128 -5.30 -9.19 -11.93
C HIS A 128 -4.55 -9.24 -13.27
N MET A 129 -3.33 -8.70 -13.35
CA MET A 129 -2.48 -8.73 -14.55
C MET A 129 -1.73 -10.04 -14.73
N LEU A 130 -1.75 -10.95 -13.76
CA LEU A 130 -1.14 -12.27 -13.90
C LEU A 130 -1.79 -13.07 -15.02
N SER A 131 -0.98 -13.86 -15.75
CA SER A 131 -1.48 -14.84 -16.72
C SER A 131 -2.28 -15.94 -16.03
N THR A 132 -3.12 -16.64 -16.78
CA THR A 132 -3.87 -17.80 -16.28
C THR A 132 -2.95 -18.87 -15.70
N ALA A 133 -1.81 -19.13 -16.36
CA ALA A 133 -0.82 -20.10 -15.88
C ALA A 133 -0.15 -19.63 -14.57
N ALA A 134 0.11 -18.32 -14.43
CA ALA A 134 0.65 -17.73 -13.20
C ALA A 134 -0.36 -17.83 -12.04
N PHE A 135 -1.65 -17.55 -12.28
CA PHE A 135 -2.69 -17.76 -11.26
C PHE A 135 -2.77 -19.23 -10.81
N ASN A 136 -2.69 -20.19 -11.73
CA ASN A 136 -2.70 -21.61 -11.38
C ASN A 136 -1.47 -22.01 -10.55
N ALA A 137 -0.29 -21.44 -10.84
CA ALA A 137 0.89 -21.66 -10.04
C ALA A 137 0.77 -21.06 -8.64
N LEU A 138 0.22 -19.84 -8.52
CA LEU A 138 -0.04 -19.17 -7.25
C LEU A 138 -1.06 -19.96 -6.42
N LEU A 139 -2.12 -20.46 -7.05
CA LEU A 139 -3.16 -21.24 -6.38
C LEU A 139 -2.59 -22.48 -5.68
N LYS A 140 -1.65 -23.18 -6.32
CA LYS A 140 -0.98 -24.36 -5.74
C LYS A 140 -0.23 -24.03 -4.44
N ILE A 141 0.41 -22.87 -4.38
CA ILE A 141 1.08 -22.42 -3.14
C ILE A 141 0.05 -22.06 -2.07
N MET A 142 -1.04 -21.42 -2.45
CA MET A 142 -2.08 -20.96 -1.53
C MET A 142 -2.97 -22.09 -0.99
N GLU A 143 -3.01 -23.24 -1.64
CA GLU A 143 -3.73 -24.43 -1.16
C GLU A 143 -3.06 -25.06 0.06
N GLU A 144 -1.73 -25.14 0.05
CA GLU A 144 -0.92 -25.67 1.14
C GLU A 144 0.22 -24.69 1.48
N PRO A 145 -0.10 -23.51 2.03
CA PRO A 145 0.92 -22.50 2.28
C PRO A 145 1.83 -22.92 3.44
N PRO A 146 3.16 -22.74 3.31
CA PRO A 146 4.04 -22.87 4.45
C PRO A 146 3.64 -21.91 5.58
N SER A 147 3.78 -22.33 6.82
CA SER A 147 3.33 -21.54 8.01
C SER A 147 4.06 -20.20 8.15
N HIS A 148 5.21 -20.04 7.53
CA HIS A 148 6.03 -18.81 7.55
C HIS A 148 5.77 -17.87 6.36
N VAL A 149 4.80 -18.18 5.50
CA VAL A 149 4.53 -17.40 4.28
C VAL A 149 3.20 -16.66 4.38
N ILE A 150 3.21 -15.37 4.03
CA ILE A 150 2.04 -14.52 3.92
C ILE A 150 1.98 -13.93 2.53
N PHE A 151 0.84 -14.08 1.85
CA PHE A 151 0.53 -13.42 0.59
C PHE A 151 -0.37 -12.22 0.82
N ILE A 152 -0.02 -11.06 0.26
CA ILE A 152 -0.88 -9.88 0.22
C ILE A 152 -1.05 -9.48 -1.23
N LEU A 153 -2.21 -9.77 -1.78
CA LEU A 153 -2.58 -9.45 -3.16
C LEU A 153 -3.28 -8.10 -3.18
N ALA A 154 -2.95 -7.25 -4.14
CA ALA A 154 -3.63 -5.97 -4.34
C ALA A 154 -4.15 -5.88 -5.77
N THR A 155 -5.38 -5.37 -5.93
CA THR A 155 -6.00 -5.23 -7.25
C THR A 155 -6.94 -4.03 -7.32
N THR A 156 -6.98 -3.39 -8.47
CA THR A 156 -8.02 -2.41 -8.83
C THR A 156 -9.24 -3.07 -9.52
N GLU A 157 -9.11 -4.32 -9.95
CA GLU A 157 -10.10 -5.04 -10.77
C GLU A 157 -10.39 -6.44 -10.21
N ILE A 158 -11.07 -6.49 -9.07
CA ILE A 158 -11.36 -7.74 -8.34
C ILE A 158 -12.09 -8.78 -9.22
N HIS A 159 -12.91 -8.33 -10.17
CA HIS A 159 -13.68 -9.20 -11.06
C HIS A 159 -12.80 -9.99 -12.04
N LYS A 160 -11.55 -9.56 -12.26
CA LYS A 160 -10.57 -10.28 -13.09
C LYS A 160 -9.77 -11.33 -12.32
N VAL A 161 -9.88 -11.36 -10.98
CA VAL A 161 -9.19 -12.35 -10.15
C VAL A 161 -10.03 -13.61 -10.06
N PRO A 162 -9.47 -14.80 -10.31
CA PRO A 162 -10.21 -16.06 -10.23
C PRO A 162 -10.86 -16.30 -8.87
N ALA A 163 -12.09 -16.80 -8.87
CA ALA A 163 -12.84 -17.12 -7.64
C ALA A 163 -12.10 -18.12 -6.75
N THR A 164 -11.30 -19.01 -7.32
CA THR A 164 -10.45 -19.97 -6.60
C THR A 164 -9.38 -19.32 -5.76
N ILE A 165 -8.83 -18.20 -6.22
CA ILE A 165 -7.90 -17.35 -5.46
C ILE A 165 -8.65 -16.59 -4.37
N LEU A 166 -9.77 -15.93 -4.74
CA LEU A 166 -10.57 -15.12 -3.81
C LEU A 166 -11.07 -15.92 -2.62
N SER A 167 -11.48 -17.16 -2.82
CA SER A 167 -11.98 -18.05 -1.75
C SER A 167 -10.94 -18.42 -0.69
N ARG A 168 -9.65 -18.19 -0.97
CA ARG A 168 -8.53 -18.48 -0.08
C ARG A 168 -7.96 -17.24 0.60
N CYS A 169 -8.48 -16.06 0.26
CA CYS A 169 -7.99 -14.79 0.78
C CYS A 169 -8.98 -14.18 1.77
N GLN A 170 -8.45 -13.52 2.79
CA GLN A 170 -9.21 -12.53 3.54
C GLN A 170 -9.31 -11.26 2.71
N ARG A 171 -10.53 -10.85 2.38
CA ARG A 171 -10.80 -9.72 1.51
C ARG A 171 -11.00 -8.43 2.30
N TYR A 172 -10.35 -7.36 1.86
CA TYR A 172 -10.49 -6.00 2.37
C TYR A 172 -10.75 -5.03 1.23
N ASP A 173 -11.91 -4.37 1.30
CA ASP A 173 -12.36 -3.44 0.27
C ASP A 173 -11.99 -2.01 0.67
N PHE A 174 -10.96 -1.46 0.02
CA PHE A 174 -10.54 -0.06 0.18
C PHE A 174 -11.52 0.86 -0.55
N THR A 175 -12.04 1.82 0.16
CA THR A 175 -12.98 2.81 -0.38
C THR A 175 -12.27 4.09 -0.81
N ARG A 176 -12.93 4.87 -1.65
CA ARG A 176 -12.48 6.23 -1.96
C ARG A 176 -12.43 7.05 -0.68
N ILE A 177 -11.36 7.80 -0.53
CA ILE A 177 -11.14 8.65 0.66
C ILE A 177 -12.07 9.86 0.54
N ALA A 178 -12.74 10.21 1.64
CA ALA A 178 -13.63 11.37 1.65
C ALA A 178 -12.85 12.67 1.36
N PRO A 179 -13.43 13.60 0.59
CA PRO A 179 -12.75 14.85 0.26
C PRO A 179 -12.25 15.62 1.48
N GLN A 180 -12.99 15.63 2.59
CA GLN A 180 -12.62 16.28 3.84
C GLN A 180 -11.35 15.69 4.45
N ASP A 181 -11.20 14.37 4.37
CA ASP A 181 -10.03 13.66 4.89
C ASP A 181 -8.80 13.96 4.02
N ILE A 182 -8.98 14.04 2.70
CA ILE A 182 -7.91 14.43 1.76
C ILE A 182 -7.49 15.88 2.02
N GLU A 183 -8.45 16.80 2.16
CA GLU A 183 -8.21 18.21 2.44
C GLU A 183 -7.39 18.38 3.74
N GLY A 184 -7.83 17.73 4.82
CA GLY A 184 -7.11 17.75 6.10
C GLY A 184 -5.67 17.24 5.97
N ARG A 185 -5.45 16.17 5.22
CA ARG A 185 -4.10 15.63 4.97
C ARG A 185 -3.25 16.57 4.12
N LEU A 186 -3.82 17.19 3.09
CA LEU A 186 -3.11 18.17 2.25
C LEU A 186 -2.64 19.38 3.05
N LEU A 187 -3.51 19.95 3.89
CA LEU A 187 -3.19 21.09 4.75
C LEU A 187 -2.07 20.73 5.75
N TYR A 188 -2.14 19.54 6.33
CA TYR A 188 -1.10 19.05 7.22
C TYR A 188 0.25 18.93 6.50
N VAL A 189 0.28 18.27 5.34
CA VAL A 189 1.51 18.09 4.55
C VAL A 189 2.06 19.43 4.09
N ALA A 190 1.21 20.34 3.58
CA ALA A 190 1.63 21.67 3.16
C ALA A 190 2.27 22.46 4.31
N GLY A 191 1.69 22.41 5.52
CA GLY A 191 2.27 23.03 6.70
C GLY A 191 3.67 22.49 7.03
N GLN A 192 3.87 21.19 6.94
CA GLN A 192 5.18 20.56 7.18
C GLN A 192 6.22 20.90 6.11
N GLU A 193 5.79 21.06 4.86
CA GLU A 193 6.65 21.43 3.73
C GLU A 193 6.81 22.94 3.56
N LYS A 194 6.18 23.76 4.42
CA LYS A 194 6.17 25.22 4.35
C LYS A 194 5.58 25.75 3.03
N ILE A 195 4.58 25.03 2.51
CA ILE A 195 3.77 25.46 1.36
C ILE A 195 2.57 26.22 1.90
N GLU A 196 2.33 27.42 1.40
CA GLU A 196 1.16 28.23 1.73
C GLU A 196 -0.04 27.75 0.89
N LEU A 197 -0.75 26.72 1.39
CA LEU A 197 -1.92 26.15 0.72
C LEU A 197 -3.19 26.76 1.32
N THR A 198 -4.01 27.40 0.47
CA THR A 198 -5.30 27.93 0.93
C THR A 198 -6.33 26.80 1.11
N PRO A 199 -7.30 26.92 2.03
CA PRO A 199 -8.36 25.92 2.22
C PRO A 199 -9.15 25.65 0.93
N ASP A 200 -9.46 26.69 0.15
CA ASP A 200 -10.17 26.55 -1.11
C ASP A 200 -9.38 25.74 -2.14
N ALA A 201 -8.06 25.96 -2.20
CA ALA A 201 -7.17 25.17 -3.05
C ALA A 201 -7.11 23.71 -2.57
N ALA A 202 -6.98 23.47 -1.28
CA ALA A 202 -6.99 22.12 -0.72
C ALA A 202 -8.30 21.38 -1.04
N GLY A 203 -9.45 22.05 -0.88
CA GLY A 203 -10.75 21.50 -1.23
C GLY A 203 -10.90 21.22 -2.74
N LEU A 204 -10.33 22.08 -3.61
CA LEU A 204 -10.33 21.85 -5.05
C LEU A 204 -9.45 20.63 -5.42
N ILE A 205 -8.24 20.54 -4.88
CA ILE A 205 -7.36 19.37 -5.09
C ILE A 205 -8.06 18.09 -4.61
N ALA A 206 -8.72 18.11 -3.45
CA ALA A 206 -9.42 16.95 -2.92
C ALA A 206 -10.54 16.46 -3.84
N ARG A 207 -11.28 17.37 -4.47
CA ARG A 207 -12.30 17.01 -5.48
C ARG A 207 -11.69 16.43 -6.75
N LEU A 208 -10.63 17.05 -7.27
CA LEU A 208 -9.93 16.58 -8.47
C LEU A 208 -9.29 15.21 -8.29
N ALA A 209 -8.80 14.92 -7.09
CA ALA A 209 -8.19 13.63 -6.74
C ALA A 209 -9.20 12.48 -6.64
N ASP A 210 -10.50 12.76 -6.56
CA ASP A 210 -11.58 11.77 -6.59
C ASP A 210 -11.35 10.55 -5.67
N GLY A 211 -10.95 10.83 -4.43
CA GLY A 211 -10.73 9.81 -3.40
C GLY A 211 -9.35 9.14 -3.41
N ALA A 212 -8.42 9.61 -4.25
CA ALA A 212 -7.07 9.07 -4.36
C ALA A 212 -6.03 10.01 -3.71
N MET A 213 -5.52 9.65 -2.53
CA MET A 213 -4.51 10.45 -1.81
C MET A 213 -3.22 10.66 -2.61
N ARG A 214 -2.79 9.65 -3.36
CA ARG A 214 -1.58 9.76 -4.20
C ARG A 214 -1.73 10.85 -5.26
N ASP A 215 -2.90 10.92 -5.89
CA ASP A 215 -3.17 11.92 -6.93
C ASP A 215 -3.30 13.32 -6.30
N ALA A 216 -3.93 13.43 -5.13
CA ALA A 216 -4.00 14.68 -4.38
C ALA A 216 -2.61 15.24 -4.05
N LEU A 217 -1.72 14.41 -3.50
CA LEU A 217 -0.34 14.81 -3.21
C LEU A 217 0.47 15.12 -4.46
N SER A 218 0.21 14.44 -5.57
CA SER A 218 0.86 14.72 -6.85
C SER A 218 0.43 16.09 -7.43
N ILE A 219 -0.86 16.43 -7.32
CA ILE A 219 -1.36 17.75 -7.74
C ILE A 219 -0.73 18.85 -6.89
N LEU A 220 -0.73 18.69 -5.56
CA LEU A 220 -0.08 19.63 -4.64
C LEU A 220 1.39 19.83 -4.98
N ASP A 221 2.10 18.76 -5.26
CA ASP A 221 3.52 18.75 -5.62
C ASP A 221 3.79 19.54 -6.91
N THR A 222 2.94 19.33 -7.91
CA THR A 222 3.01 20.07 -9.19
C THR A 222 2.77 21.57 -8.98
N CYS A 223 1.78 21.94 -8.18
CA CYS A 223 1.48 23.33 -7.85
C CYS A 223 2.64 23.99 -7.09
N ALA A 224 3.17 23.29 -6.07
CA ALA A 224 4.28 23.78 -5.26
C ALA A 224 5.59 23.92 -6.06
N GLY A 225 5.75 23.16 -7.13
CA GLY A 225 6.87 23.31 -8.07
C GLY A 225 6.88 24.63 -8.84
N VAL A 226 5.74 25.30 -8.94
CA VAL A 226 5.60 26.60 -9.62
C VAL A 226 5.65 27.78 -8.66
N THR A 227 5.00 27.66 -7.51
CA THR A 227 4.93 28.70 -6.49
C THR A 227 4.74 28.11 -5.11
N ASN A 228 5.30 28.79 -4.10
CA ASN A 228 5.07 28.39 -2.71
C ASN A 228 3.69 28.81 -2.17
N GLN A 229 3.00 29.73 -2.86
CA GLN A 229 1.65 30.18 -2.53
C GLN A 229 0.65 29.51 -3.47
N VAL A 230 0.00 28.44 -2.99
CA VAL A 230 -0.94 27.63 -3.75
C VAL A 230 -2.36 28.01 -3.41
N ASP A 231 -2.98 28.78 -4.26
CA ASP A 231 -4.41 29.13 -4.23
C ASP A 231 -5.21 28.33 -5.28
N ALA A 232 -6.52 28.52 -5.30
CA ALA A 232 -7.40 27.81 -6.24
C ALA A 232 -7.08 28.11 -7.71
N ASP A 233 -6.59 29.33 -8.03
CA ASP A 233 -6.27 29.72 -9.40
C ASP A 233 -4.98 29.02 -9.89
N VAL A 234 -4.00 28.84 -9.01
CA VAL A 234 -2.81 28.01 -9.28
C VAL A 234 -3.23 26.59 -9.57
N VAL A 235 -4.13 26.00 -8.74
CA VAL A 235 -4.60 24.62 -8.94
C VAL A 235 -5.30 24.47 -10.29
N ARG A 236 -6.24 25.37 -10.66
CA ARG A 236 -6.93 25.32 -11.95
C ARG A 236 -5.94 25.36 -13.14
N ARG A 237 -4.98 26.27 -13.10
CA ARG A 237 -3.97 26.36 -14.15
C ARG A 237 -3.10 25.11 -14.29
N MET A 238 -2.78 24.46 -13.17
CA MET A 238 -1.87 23.33 -13.18
C MET A 238 -2.57 21.98 -13.39
N ALA A 239 -3.84 21.87 -13.00
CA ALA A 239 -4.63 20.65 -13.18
C ALA A 239 -5.35 20.57 -14.53
N GLY A 240 -5.34 21.66 -15.31
CA GLY A 240 -5.92 21.67 -16.66
C GLY A 240 -7.45 21.84 -16.68
N ASP A 241 -7.99 22.60 -15.72
CA ASP A 241 -9.43 22.90 -15.60
C ASP A 241 -9.75 24.24 -16.30
#